data_8169f591a0e5c8db0222080390356e67
#
_entry.id   8169f591a0e5c8db0222080390356e67
#
_cell.length_a   1.000
_cell.length_b   1.000
_cell.length_c   1.000
_cell.angle_alpha   90.00
_cell.angle_beta   90.00
_cell.angle_gamma   90.00
#
_symmetry.space_group_name_H-M   'P 1'
#
loop_
_entity.id
_entity.type
_entity.pdbx_description
1 polymer ?
#
loop_
_entity_poly.entity_id
_entity_poly.type
_entity_poly.pdbx_seq_one_letter_code
_entity_poly.pdbx_strand_id
1 'polypeptide(L)' 'MLTNEYLKRVYEGLEKRNANEPEFLQAVREVLESIQPVVEKH' A
#
# COMPACT_ATOMS: atom_id res chain seq x y z
N MET A 1 -7.35 -3.60 -5.42
CA MET A 1 -6.06 -3.60 -6.09
C MET A 1 -5.48 -2.20 -6.16
N LEU A 2 -4.20 -2.04 -5.86
CA LEU A 2 -3.55 -0.73 -5.91
C LEU A 2 -3.24 -0.33 -7.34
N THR A 3 -3.85 0.76 -7.77
CA THR A 3 -3.60 1.32 -9.11
C THR A 3 -3.01 2.72 -9.03
N ASN A 4 -3.11 3.37 -7.86
CA ASN A 4 -2.54 4.69 -7.66
C ASN A 4 -1.02 4.58 -7.54
N GLU A 5 -0.29 5.31 -8.38
CA GLU A 5 1.17 5.24 -8.40
C GLU A 5 1.81 5.70 -7.10
N TYR A 6 1.25 6.71 -6.46
CA TYR A 6 1.77 7.18 -5.20
C TYR A 6 1.68 6.09 -4.12
N LEU A 7 0.52 5.45 -4.03
CA LEU A 7 0.32 4.40 -3.05
C LEU A 7 1.16 3.16 -3.37
N LYS A 8 1.37 2.88 -4.65
CA LYS A 8 2.25 1.79 -5.05
C LYS A 8 3.68 2.02 -4.56
N ARG A 9 4.16 3.25 -4.67
CA ARG A 9 5.50 3.59 -4.19
C ARG A 9 5.61 3.43 -2.70
N VAL A 10 4.59 3.87 -1.98
CA VAL A 10 4.56 3.71 -0.53
C VAL A 10 4.64 2.24 -0.17
N TYR A 11 3.85 1.42 -0.84
CA TYR A 11 3.82 -0.01 -0.59
C TYR A 11 5.17 -0.67 -0.91
N GLU A 12 5.76 -0.31 -2.05
CA GLU A 12 7.05 -0.86 -2.43
C GLU A 12 8.14 -0.53 -1.41
N GLY A 13 8.13 0.68 -0.88
CA GLY A 13 9.07 1.06 0.16
C GLY A 13 8.91 0.23 1.42
N LEU A 14 7.66 -0.01 1.81
CA LEU A 14 7.37 -0.84 2.97
C LEU A 14 7.75 -2.29 2.72
N GLU A 15 7.52 -2.75 1.51
CA GLU A 15 7.86 -4.11 1.12
C GLU A 15 9.36 -4.38 1.28
N LYS A 16 10.18 -3.42 0.90
CA LYS A 16 11.62 -3.55 1.03
C LYS A 16 12.06 -3.54 2.49
N ARG A 17 11.42 -2.69 3.29
CA ARG A 17 11.78 -2.57 4.70
C ARG A 17 11.29 -3.74 5.54
N ASN A 18 10.17 -4.31 5.17
CA ASN A 18 9.51 -5.35 5.96
C ASN A 18 9.36 -6.64 5.17
N ALA A 19 10.39 -7.00 4.42
CA ALA A 19 10.33 -8.19 3.56
C ALA A 19 10.08 -9.49 4.33
N ASN A 20 10.42 -9.50 5.63
CA ASN A 20 10.24 -10.67 6.46
C ASN A 20 8.88 -10.72 7.16
N GLU A 21 7.99 -9.79 6.82
CA GLU A 21 6.69 -9.71 7.49
C GLU A 21 5.54 -9.68 6.48
N PRO A 22 5.24 -10.83 5.87
CA PRO A 22 4.18 -10.88 4.86
C PRO A 22 2.80 -10.53 5.39
N GLU A 23 2.52 -10.87 6.63
CA GLU A 23 1.23 -10.54 7.24
C GLU A 23 1.07 -9.03 7.40
N PHE A 24 2.13 -8.37 7.81
CA PHE A 24 2.12 -6.93 7.95
C PHE A 24 1.91 -6.27 6.59
N LEU A 25 2.61 -6.74 5.57
CA LEU A 25 2.50 -6.20 4.24
C LEU A 25 1.09 -6.38 3.66
N GLN A 26 0.47 -7.51 3.94
CA GLN A 26 -0.88 -7.76 3.49
C GLN A 26 -1.86 -6.78 4.13
N ALA A 27 -1.71 -6.54 5.42
CA ALA A 27 -2.57 -5.59 6.13
C ALA A 27 -2.39 -4.18 5.60
N VAL A 28 -1.15 -3.79 5.35
CA VAL A 28 -0.85 -2.47 4.79
C VAL A 28 -1.48 -2.32 3.42
N ARG A 29 -1.38 -3.35 2.59
CA ARG A 29 -1.98 -3.31 1.26
C ARG A 29 -3.48 -3.11 1.32
N GLU A 30 -4.16 -3.79 2.23
CA GLU A 30 -5.59 -3.64 2.39
C GLU A 30 -5.96 -2.22 2.81
N VAL A 31 -5.20 -1.64 3.72
CA VAL A 31 -5.42 -0.27 4.16
C VAL A 31 -5.21 0.69 3.00
N LEU A 32 -4.14 0.51 2.23
CA LEU A 32 -3.85 1.39 1.10
C LEU A 32 -4.94 1.29 0.02
N GLU A 33 -5.43 0.09 -0.23
CA GLU A 33 -6.52 -0.09 -1.19
C GLU A 33 -7.79 0.62 -0.71
N SER A 34 -8.00 0.61 0.59
CA SER A 34 -9.17 1.22 1.19
C SER A 34 -9.15 2.74 1.08
N ILE A 35 -7.97 3.34 1.22
CA ILE A 35 -7.84 4.81 1.16
C ILE A 35 -7.61 5.32 -0.26
N GLN A 36 -7.34 4.43 -1.19
CA GLN A 36 -7.06 4.83 -2.57
C GLN A 36 -8.14 5.73 -3.18
N PRO A 37 -9.43 5.41 -3.07
CA PRO A 37 -10.47 6.28 -3.60
C PRO A 37 -10.47 7.67 -2.96
N VAL A 38 -10.14 7.73 -1.68
CA VAL A 38 -10.08 9.01 -0.96
C VAL A 38 -8.92 9.85 -1.46
N VAL A 39 -7.77 9.24 -1.65
CA VAL A 39 -6.59 9.92 -2.15
C VAL A 39 -6.83 10.43 -3.58
N GLU A 40 -7.47 9.63 -4.40
CA GLU A 40 -7.72 10.00 -5.79
C GLU A 40 -8.77 11.10 -5.96
N LYS A 41 -9.60 11.33 -4.95
CA LYS A 41 -10.58 12.40 -4.99
C LYS A 41 -9.96 13.77 -4.76
N HIS A 42 -8.78 13.82 -4.24
CA HIS A 42 -8.07 15.05 -3.98
C HIS A 42 -6.91 15.20 -4.94
#